data_4531b7dec9e722a6896b218e441a2aa9
#
_entry.id   4531b7dec9e722a6896b218e441a2aa9
#
_cell.length_a   1.000
_cell.length_b   1.000
_cell.length_c   1.000
_cell.angle_alpha   90.00
_cell.angle_beta   90.00
_cell.angle_gamma   90.00
#
_symmetry.space_group_name_H-M   'P 1'
#
loop_
_entity.id
_entity.type
_entity.pdbx_description
1 polymer ?
#
loop_
_entity_poly.entity_id
_entity_poly.type
_entity_poly.pdbx_seq_one_letter_code
_entity_poly.pdbx_strand_id
1 'polypeptide(L)'
;MKILFTILVPIILCAGLSCSSAKHSTDSEKIGSLKFLSEYDVPFNLNYINTIIGGLSGIDYNPVSNVYYMISDDRSESNAARFYEAHIIIKNNKIDSVEFTDVKFLKNSSGNKYPNSKTGPYHTPGPEALRYDPKNNTMVWSSEGGRIVRTNKLVLEDPAITGISFDGNYINTFQLPTQLHMHSYKSGPRQNSVLKV
;
A
#
# COMPACT_ATOMS: atom_id res chain seq x y z
N MET A 1 -62.72 59.50 26.60
CA MET A 1 -61.73 59.26 25.54
C MET A 1 -60.76 58.19 26.05
N LYS A 2 -61.02 56.93 25.73
CA LYS A 2 -60.22 55.80 26.21
C LYS A 2 -59.50 55.24 25.02
N ILE A 3 -58.13 55.32 25.04
CA ILE A 3 -57.25 54.80 24.03
C ILE A 3 -57.00 53.35 24.39
N LEU A 4 -57.48 52.46 23.54
CA LEU A 4 -57.26 51.02 23.66
C LEU A 4 -55.85 50.67 23.00
N PHE A 5 -54.94 50.31 23.83
CA PHE A 5 -53.58 49.85 23.36
C PHE A 5 -53.72 48.37 23.04
N THR A 6 -53.75 48.04 21.74
CA THR A 6 -53.68 46.65 21.27
C THR A 6 -52.24 46.27 21.10
N ILE A 7 -51.76 45.48 22.03
CA ILE A 7 -50.40 44.88 21.92
C ILE A 7 -50.51 43.73 20.95
N LEU A 8 -49.96 43.91 19.80
CA LEU A 8 -49.75 42.84 18.79
C LEU A 8 -48.48 42.06 19.16
N VAL A 9 -48.66 40.85 19.65
CA VAL A 9 -47.53 39.94 19.92
C VAL A 9 -47.18 39.23 18.61
N PRO A 10 -45.98 39.41 18.06
CA PRO A 10 -45.54 38.59 16.91
C PRO A 10 -45.19 37.20 17.40
N ILE A 11 -45.97 36.22 17.00
CA ILE A 11 -45.62 34.82 17.13
C ILE A 11 -44.47 34.55 16.14
N ILE A 12 -43.25 34.49 16.69
CA ILE A 12 -42.08 34.03 15.93
C ILE A 12 -42.24 32.51 15.78
N LEU A 13 -42.69 32.11 14.60
CA LEU A 13 -42.71 30.73 14.18
C LEU A 13 -41.25 30.30 13.95
N CYS A 14 -40.61 29.76 14.97
CA CYS A 14 -39.35 29.06 14.81
C CYS A 14 -39.60 27.80 13.96
N ALA A 15 -39.50 27.94 12.65
CA ALA A 15 -39.35 26.81 11.77
C ALA A 15 -38.02 26.11 12.11
N GLY A 16 -38.11 25.10 12.96
CA GLY A 16 -37.00 24.22 13.23
C GLY A 16 -36.54 23.60 11.93
N LEU A 17 -35.41 24.08 11.41
CA LEU A 17 -34.64 23.38 10.42
C LEU A 17 -34.12 22.08 11.09
N SER A 18 -34.99 21.08 11.13
CA SER A 18 -34.60 19.73 11.47
C SER A 18 -33.62 19.27 10.38
N CYS A 19 -32.33 19.41 10.67
CA CYS A 19 -31.30 18.77 9.90
C CYS A 19 -31.51 17.27 10.11
N SER A 20 -32.30 16.64 9.24
CA SER A 20 -32.38 15.20 9.19
C SER A 20 -30.99 14.74 8.71
N SER A 21 -30.14 14.34 9.66
CA SER A 21 -28.99 13.53 9.36
C SER A 21 -29.54 12.31 8.62
N ALA A 22 -29.36 12.31 7.29
CA ALA A 22 -29.53 11.10 6.53
C ALA A 22 -28.65 10.07 7.23
N LYS A 23 -29.26 9.15 7.99
CA LYS A 23 -28.57 7.92 8.35
C LYS A 23 -28.22 7.27 7.03
N HIS A 24 -26.99 7.49 6.59
CA HIS A 24 -26.37 6.58 5.68
C HIS A 24 -26.38 5.24 6.42
N SER A 25 -27.40 4.44 6.15
CA SER A 25 -27.33 3.03 6.50
C SER A 25 -26.18 2.48 5.65
N THR A 26 -25.00 2.52 6.22
CA THR A 26 -23.97 1.59 5.81
C THR A 26 -24.59 0.23 6.16
N ASP A 27 -25.30 -0.37 5.20
CA ASP A 27 -25.40 -1.80 5.17
C ASP A 27 -23.95 -2.27 5.20
N SER A 28 -23.46 -2.55 6.40
CA SER A 28 -22.19 -3.21 6.54
C SER A 28 -22.40 -4.56 5.87
N GLU A 29 -21.94 -4.67 4.63
CA GLU A 29 -21.88 -5.96 3.96
C GLU A 29 -21.14 -6.88 4.94
N LYS A 30 -21.93 -7.75 5.59
CA LYS A 30 -21.34 -8.74 6.49
C LYS A 30 -20.50 -9.66 5.62
N ILE A 31 -19.20 -9.59 5.81
CA ILE A 31 -18.28 -10.56 5.22
C ILE A 31 -18.76 -11.93 5.70
N GLY A 32 -19.25 -12.74 4.78
CA GLY A 32 -19.68 -14.11 5.07
C GLY A 32 -18.49 -14.98 5.48
N SER A 33 -18.74 -16.27 5.66
CA SER A 33 -17.68 -17.23 5.92
C SER A 33 -16.73 -17.33 4.72
N LEU A 34 -15.43 -17.29 4.97
CA LEU A 34 -14.43 -17.56 3.94
C LEU A 34 -14.45 -19.04 3.59
N LYS A 35 -14.34 -19.32 2.28
CA LYS A 35 -14.21 -20.69 1.76
C LYS A 35 -12.91 -20.77 0.97
N PHE A 36 -12.03 -21.70 1.34
CA PHE A 36 -10.86 -22.01 0.53
C PHE A 36 -11.30 -22.60 -0.81
N LEU A 37 -10.81 -22.05 -1.90
CA LEU A 37 -11.14 -22.48 -3.26
C LEU A 37 -10.00 -23.27 -3.90
N SER A 38 -8.80 -22.71 -3.90
CA SER A 38 -7.60 -23.36 -4.43
C SER A 38 -6.36 -22.58 -4.05
N GLU A 39 -5.22 -23.17 -4.30
CA GLU A 39 -3.89 -22.58 -4.22
C GLU A 39 -3.11 -22.86 -5.50
N TYR A 40 -2.05 -22.08 -5.71
CA TYR A 40 -1.10 -22.30 -6.78
C TYR A 40 0.30 -22.03 -6.25
N ASP A 41 1.16 -23.04 -6.29
CA ASP A 41 2.56 -22.92 -5.89
C ASP A 41 3.42 -22.50 -7.06
N VAL A 42 4.01 -21.30 -6.97
CA VAL A 42 5.04 -20.88 -7.91
C VAL A 42 6.28 -21.76 -7.69
N PRO A 43 6.82 -22.39 -8.74
CA PRO A 43 7.97 -23.28 -8.59
C PRO A 43 9.14 -22.60 -7.90
N PHE A 44 9.77 -23.28 -6.95
CA PHE A 44 10.93 -22.78 -6.23
C PHE A 44 12.07 -22.43 -7.20
N ASN A 45 12.70 -21.27 -7.01
CA ASN A 45 13.75 -20.74 -7.88
C ASN A 45 13.34 -20.56 -9.36
N LEU A 46 12.06 -20.33 -9.63
CA LEU A 46 11.62 -20.00 -10.98
C LEU A 46 12.37 -18.76 -11.47
N ASN A 47 13.14 -18.93 -12.55
CA ASN A 47 13.87 -17.83 -13.16
C ASN A 47 13.01 -17.17 -14.22
N TYR A 48 12.92 -15.83 -14.16
CA TYR A 48 12.20 -15.03 -15.14
C TYR A 48 12.98 -13.75 -15.46
N ILE A 49 13.38 -13.58 -16.70
CA ILE A 49 14.16 -12.42 -17.21
C ILE A 49 15.35 -12.10 -16.28
N ASN A 50 16.22 -13.08 -16.02
CA ASN A 50 17.40 -12.99 -15.17
C ASN A 50 17.10 -12.56 -13.70
N THR A 51 15.90 -12.78 -13.23
CA THR A 51 15.52 -12.62 -11.81
C THR A 51 14.90 -13.91 -11.29
N ILE A 52 15.07 -14.16 -10.00
CA ILE A 52 14.39 -15.27 -9.33
C ILE A 52 13.06 -14.76 -8.79
N ILE A 53 11.97 -15.42 -9.17
CA ILE A 53 10.65 -15.15 -8.60
C ILE A 53 10.61 -15.74 -7.19
N GLY A 54 10.38 -14.88 -6.21
CA GLY A 54 10.29 -15.27 -4.80
C GLY A 54 10.08 -14.07 -3.90
N GLY A 55 9.77 -14.33 -2.62
CA GLY A 55 9.46 -13.30 -1.66
C GLY A 55 8.26 -12.44 -2.07
N LEU A 56 7.25 -13.03 -2.71
CA LEU A 56 6.06 -12.30 -3.14
C LEU A 56 5.22 -11.94 -1.91
N SER A 57 5.39 -10.71 -1.42
CA SER A 57 4.79 -10.20 -0.19
C SER A 57 3.49 -9.44 -0.40
N GLY A 58 3.23 -8.98 -1.61
CA GLY A 58 2.02 -8.25 -1.94
C GLY A 58 1.54 -8.54 -3.35
N ILE A 59 0.22 -8.52 -3.52
CA ILE A 59 -0.45 -8.70 -4.79
C ILE A 59 -1.59 -7.68 -4.92
N ASP A 60 -1.74 -7.11 -6.11
CA ASP A 60 -2.90 -6.31 -6.47
C ASP A 60 -3.29 -6.51 -7.94
N TYR A 61 -4.50 -6.08 -8.29
CA TYR A 61 -5.08 -6.34 -9.60
C TYR A 61 -5.58 -5.07 -10.28
N ASN A 62 -5.18 -4.90 -11.53
CA ASN A 62 -5.70 -3.85 -12.40
C ASN A 62 -6.77 -4.45 -13.33
N PRO A 63 -8.04 -4.16 -13.10
CA PRO A 63 -9.13 -4.71 -13.92
C PRO A 63 -9.18 -4.15 -15.34
N VAL A 64 -8.55 -3.00 -15.60
CA VAL A 64 -8.55 -2.37 -16.94
C VAL A 64 -7.61 -3.12 -17.87
N SER A 65 -6.42 -3.47 -17.39
CA SER A 65 -5.41 -4.21 -18.17
C SER A 65 -5.49 -5.72 -17.96
N ASN A 66 -6.28 -6.20 -17.00
CA ASN A 66 -6.35 -7.60 -16.57
C ASN A 66 -4.99 -8.16 -16.14
N VAL A 67 -4.21 -7.34 -15.42
CA VAL A 67 -2.87 -7.69 -14.95
C VAL A 67 -2.84 -7.69 -13.43
N TYR A 68 -2.19 -8.70 -12.85
CA TYR A 68 -1.81 -8.73 -11.45
C TYR A 68 -0.40 -8.21 -11.29
N TYR A 69 -0.19 -7.39 -10.28
CA TYR A 69 1.12 -6.89 -9.87
C TYR A 69 1.53 -7.57 -8.57
N MET A 70 2.72 -8.16 -8.54
CA MET A 70 3.25 -8.89 -7.39
C MET A 70 4.60 -8.34 -7.00
N ILE A 71 4.73 -7.77 -5.81
CA ILE A 71 5.98 -7.20 -5.31
C ILE A 71 6.78 -8.27 -4.56
N SER A 72 8.11 -8.23 -4.76
CA SER A 72 9.06 -9.07 -4.01
C SER A 72 9.64 -8.28 -2.84
N ASP A 73 9.70 -8.90 -1.65
CA ASP A 73 10.30 -8.34 -0.43
C ASP A 73 11.84 -8.34 -0.45
N ASP A 74 12.44 -8.78 -1.55
CA ASP A 74 13.88 -8.82 -1.73
C ASP A 74 14.49 -7.41 -1.65
N ARG A 75 15.26 -7.17 -0.61
CA ARG A 75 15.99 -5.91 -0.37
C ARG A 75 17.21 -5.74 -1.30
N SER A 76 17.05 -6.08 -2.56
CA SER A 76 18.13 -6.12 -3.55
C SER A 76 19.28 -7.04 -3.14
N GLU A 77 19.04 -8.08 -2.37
CA GLU A 77 20.08 -9.03 -1.96
C GLU A 77 20.36 -10.07 -3.02
N SER A 78 19.32 -10.63 -3.61
CA SER A 78 19.40 -11.60 -4.69
C SER A 78 19.26 -10.93 -6.06
N ASN A 79 18.25 -10.09 -6.21
CA ASN A 79 18.03 -9.27 -7.41
C ASN A 79 17.58 -7.87 -6.96
N ALA A 80 17.75 -6.85 -7.79
CA ALA A 80 17.30 -5.51 -7.48
C ALA A 80 15.79 -5.49 -7.10
N ALA A 81 15.42 -4.63 -6.15
CA ALA A 81 14.04 -4.45 -5.68
C ALA A 81 13.08 -4.29 -6.88
N ARG A 82 12.01 -5.09 -6.91
CA ARG A 82 11.21 -5.29 -8.12
C ARG A 82 9.78 -5.72 -7.82
N PHE A 83 8.96 -5.62 -8.83
CA PHE A 83 7.67 -6.29 -8.89
C PHE A 83 7.51 -6.99 -10.24
N TYR A 84 6.59 -7.93 -10.27
CA TYR A 84 6.25 -8.72 -11.46
C TYR A 84 4.86 -8.38 -11.93
N GLU A 85 4.66 -8.45 -13.24
CA GLU A 85 3.35 -8.49 -13.87
C GLU A 85 3.00 -9.93 -14.17
N ALA A 86 1.74 -10.30 -13.96
CA ALA A 86 1.28 -11.65 -14.22
C ALA A 86 -0.20 -11.70 -14.63
N HIS A 87 -0.56 -12.72 -15.39
CA HIS A 87 -1.94 -13.15 -15.56
C HIS A 87 -2.20 -14.36 -14.67
N ILE A 88 -3.29 -14.29 -13.88
CA ILE A 88 -3.78 -15.43 -13.12
C ILE A 88 -5.01 -15.99 -13.84
N ILE A 89 -4.89 -17.21 -14.31
CA ILE A 89 -5.96 -17.89 -15.04
C ILE A 89 -6.78 -18.71 -14.07
N ILE A 90 -8.06 -18.35 -13.92
CA ILE A 90 -8.98 -19.02 -13.00
C ILE A 90 -10.02 -19.77 -13.84
N LYS A 91 -10.12 -21.10 -13.62
CA LYS A 91 -11.12 -21.97 -14.23
C LYS A 91 -11.85 -22.77 -13.15
N ASN A 92 -13.17 -22.82 -13.23
CA ASN A 92 -13.99 -23.59 -12.28
C ASN A 92 -13.69 -23.28 -10.79
N ASN A 93 -13.51 -22.00 -10.48
CA ASN A 93 -13.12 -21.48 -9.16
C ASN A 93 -11.77 -22.02 -8.64
N LYS A 94 -10.86 -22.38 -9.52
CA LYS A 94 -9.50 -22.81 -9.18
C LYS A 94 -8.50 -21.99 -10.00
N ILE A 95 -7.36 -21.72 -9.41
CA ILE A 95 -6.22 -21.16 -10.12
C ILE A 95 -5.64 -22.27 -11.01
N ASP A 96 -5.74 -22.08 -12.31
CA ASP A 96 -5.27 -23.01 -13.32
C ASP A 96 -3.79 -22.78 -13.64
N SER A 97 -3.40 -21.52 -13.83
CA SER A 97 -2.02 -21.13 -14.03
C SER A 97 -1.75 -19.68 -13.58
N VAL A 98 -0.48 -19.38 -13.34
CA VAL A 98 0.07 -18.03 -13.14
C VAL A 98 1.14 -17.82 -14.20
N GLU A 99 0.93 -16.86 -15.07
CA GLU A 99 1.81 -16.55 -16.18
C GLU A 99 2.47 -15.19 -15.95
N PHE A 100 3.76 -15.19 -15.60
CA PHE A 100 4.52 -13.96 -15.45
C PHE A 100 4.80 -13.36 -16.83
N THR A 101 4.47 -12.09 -17.01
CA THR A 101 4.55 -11.39 -18.30
C THR A 101 5.63 -10.33 -18.35
N ASP A 102 5.99 -9.74 -17.21
CA ASP A 102 7.08 -8.78 -17.13
C ASP A 102 7.69 -8.69 -15.71
N VAL A 103 8.86 -8.05 -15.61
CA VAL A 103 9.49 -7.66 -14.35
C VAL A 103 9.93 -6.22 -14.42
N LYS A 104 9.53 -5.43 -13.43
CA LYS A 104 9.87 -4.01 -13.31
C LYS A 104 10.69 -3.77 -12.06
N PHE A 105 11.76 -2.98 -12.21
CA PHE A 105 12.62 -2.64 -11.09
C PHE A 105 12.18 -1.34 -10.45
N LEU A 106 12.08 -1.33 -9.13
CA LEU A 106 11.82 -0.13 -8.36
C LEU A 106 13.01 0.83 -8.47
N LYS A 107 12.73 2.11 -8.72
CA LYS A 107 13.74 3.15 -8.87
C LYS A 107 13.55 4.23 -7.80
N ASN A 108 14.66 4.75 -7.34
CA ASN A 108 14.69 5.89 -6.42
C ASN A 108 14.44 7.23 -7.14
N SER A 109 14.38 8.32 -6.38
CA SER A 109 14.14 9.67 -6.92
C SER A 109 15.20 10.16 -7.92
N SER A 110 16.37 9.53 -7.98
CA SER A 110 17.42 9.80 -8.96
C SER A 110 17.29 8.93 -10.21
N GLY A 111 16.26 8.09 -10.32
CA GLY A 111 16.04 7.19 -11.46
C GLY A 111 16.89 5.91 -11.43
N ASN A 112 17.64 5.66 -10.38
CA ASN A 112 18.49 4.49 -10.23
C ASN A 112 17.77 3.35 -9.50
N LYS A 113 18.09 2.10 -9.87
CA LYS A 113 17.69 0.93 -9.08
C LYS A 113 18.28 1.03 -7.67
N TYR A 114 17.55 0.51 -6.68
CA TYR A 114 18.09 0.46 -5.32
C TYR A 114 19.31 -0.45 -5.23
N PRO A 115 20.36 -0.04 -4.51
CA PRO A 115 21.59 -0.83 -4.37
C PRO A 115 21.34 -2.09 -3.54
N ASN A 116 22.27 -3.03 -3.60
CA ASN A 116 22.23 -4.23 -2.76
C ASN A 116 22.30 -3.84 -1.27
N SER A 117 21.40 -4.39 -0.44
CA SER A 117 21.32 -4.07 1.00
C SER A 117 22.58 -4.42 1.78
N LYS A 118 23.38 -5.37 1.30
CA LYS A 118 24.67 -5.75 1.93
C LYS A 118 25.76 -4.72 1.70
N THR A 119 25.70 -4.01 0.57
CA THR A 119 26.69 -2.97 0.20
C THR A 119 26.23 -1.56 0.47
N GLY A 120 24.91 -1.33 0.50
CA GLY A 120 24.30 -0.02 0.70
C GLY A 120 23.05 -0.07 1.56
N PRO A 121 23.10 -0.59 2.80
CA PRO A 121 21.91 -0.82 3.62
C PRO A 121 21.07 0.42 3.94
N TYR A 122 21.69 1.61 3.88
CA TYR A 122 21.02 2.89 4.16
C TYR A 122 20.08 3.37 3.05
N HIS A 123 20.12 2.72 1.88
CA HIS A 123 19.39 3.18 0.70
C HIS A 123 18.60 2.06 0.02
N THR A 124 18.41 0.96 0.73
CA THR A 124 17.72 -0.20 0.19
C THR A 124 16.50 -0.52 1.03
N PRO A 125 15.33 -0.01 0.64
CA PRO A 125 14.08 -0.28 1.34
C PRO A 125 13.73 -1.77 1.30
N GLY A 126 13.00 -2.23 2.30
CA GLY A 126 12.34 -3.54 2.28
C GLY A 126 10.95 -3.39 1.68
N PRO A 127 10.73 -3.79 0.43
CA PRO A 127 9.38 -3.73 -0.16
C PRO A 127 8.45 -4.70 0.55
N GLU A 128 7.20 -4.27 0.82
CA GLU A 128 6.23 -5.10 1.55
C GLU A 128 4.91 -5.26 0.80
N ALA A 129 4.38 -4.17 0.27
CA ALA A 129 3.10 -4.19 -0.43
C ALA A 129 3.14 -3.29 -1.67
N LEU A 130 2.26 -3.61 -2.62
CA LEU A 130 2.05 -2.83 -3.83
C LEU A 130 0.55 -2.72 -4.07
N ARG A 131 0.09 -1.52 -4.48
CA ARG A 131 -1.31 -1.25 -4.80
C ARG A 131 -1.42 -0.43 -6.08
N TYR A 132 -2.36 -0.80 -6.90
CA TYR A 132 -2.79 -0.02 -8.05
C TYR A 132 -3.67 1.15 -7.58
N ASP A 133 -3.36 2.35 -8.05
CA ASP A 133 -4.17 3.55 -7.83
C ASP A 133 -4.96 3.87 -9.12
N PRO A 134 -6.23 3.46 -9.20
CA PRO A 134 -7.03 3.67 -10.40
C PRO A 134 -7.33 5.14 -10.67
N LYS A 135 -7.30 5.99 -9.63
CA LYS A 135 -7.59 7.43 -9.77
C LYS A 135 -6.49 8.16 -10.52
N ASN A 136 -5.24 7.85 -10.21
CA ASN A 136 -4.09 8.51 -10.80
C ASN A 136 -3.44 7.66 -11.90
N ASN A 137 -3.92 6.45 -12.12
CA ASN A 137 -3.35 5.46 -13.04
C ASN A 137 -1.85 5.24 -12.79
N THR A 138 -1.51 5.02 -11.52
CA THR A 138 -0.16 4.78 -11.02
C THR A 138 -0.16 3.62 -10.06
N MET A 139 0.98 3.34 -9.44
CA MET A 139 1.09 2.37 -8.36
C MET A 139 1.70 3.02 -7.12
N VAL A 140 1.38 2.44 -5.97
CA VAL A 140 1.92 2.84 -4.68
C VAL A 140 2.49 1.60 -4.01
N TRP A 141 3.70 1.68 -3.49
CA TRP A 141 4.30 0.59 -2.73
C TRP A 141 4.78 1.06 -1.36
N SER A 142 4.83 0.13 -0.42
CA SER A 142 5.29 0.39 0.94
C SER A 142 6.63 -0.27 1.22
N SER A 143 7.42 0.38 2.06
CA SER A 143 8.65 -0.13 2.64
C SER A 143 8.54 -0.13 4.15
N GLU A 144 9.01 -1.20 4.79
CA GLU A 144 9.08 -1.28 6.26
C GLU A 144 10.17 -0.41 6.88
N GLY A 145 11.07 0.15 6.05
CA GLY A 145 12.25 0.87 6.52
C GLY A 145 13.34 -0.06 7.08
N GLY A 146 14.24 0.49 7.88
CA GLY A 146 15.34 -0.26 8.44
C GLY A 146 15.79 0.28 9.80
N ARG A 147 16.05 -0.61 10.76
CA ARG A 147 16.55 -0.22 12.07
C ARG A 147 17.67 -1.16 12.53
N ILE A 148 18.91 -0.65 12.55
CA ILE A 148 20.05 -1.31 13.16
C ILE A 148 20.62 -0.39 14.22
N VAL A 149 20.60 -0.83 15.47
CA VAL A 149 21.18 -0.09 16.60
C VAL A 149 22.15 -1.01 17.31
N ARG A 150 23.43 -0.82 17.03
CA ARG A 150 24.56 -1.57 17.63
C ARG A 150 25.65 -0.58 18.02
N THR A 151 26.58 -0.98 18.87
CA THR A 151 27.66 -0.13 19.38
C THR A 151 28.43 0.60 18.27
N ASN A 152 28.67 -0.08 17.14
CA ASN A 152 29.46 0.47 16.04
C ASN A 152 28.66 0.67 14.74
N LYS A 153 27.33 0.57 14.80
CA LYS A 153 26.48 0.71 13.61
C LYS A 153 25.11 1.23 13.97
N LEU A 154 24.78 2.40 13.44
CA LEU A 154 23.45 2.99 13.52
C LEU A 154 22.88 3.13 12.10
N VAL A 155 21.76 2.48 11.84
CA VAL A 155 20.95 2.65 10.62
C VAL A 155 19.53 2.92 11.05
N LEU A 156 19.01 4.06 10.67
CA LEU A 156 17.62 4.44 10.85
C LEU A 156 17.09 4.86 9.48
N GLU A 157 16.27 4.00 8.89
CA GLU A 157 15.58 4.26 7.64
C GLU A 157 14.10 4.19 7.93
N ASP A 158 13.41 5.31 7.73
CA ASP A 158 11.99 5.39 8.03
C ASP A 158 11.19 4.50 7.06
N PRO A 159 10.06 3.94 7.51
CA PRO A 159 9.08 3.36 6.62
C PRO A 159 8.66 4.38 5.58
N ALA A 160 8.30 3.93 4.39
CA ALA A 160 7.91 4.81 3.31
C ALA A 160 6.71 4.26 2.54
N ILE A 161 5.89 5.17 2.03
CA ILE A 161 4.90 4.90 1.00
C ILE A 161 5.30 5.72 -0.21
N THR A 162 5.53 5.07 -1.33
CA THR A 162 6.10 5.68 -2.53
C THR A 162 5.23 5.43 -3.74
N GLY A 163 4.87 6.52 -4.44
CA GLY A 163 4.18 6.47 -5.73
C GLY A 163 5.17 6.20 -6.85
N ILE A 164 4.81 5.29 -7.75
CA ILE A 164 5.61 4.91 -8.91
C ILE A 164 4.77 4.77 -10.17
N SER A 165 5.40 4.89 -11.33
CA SER A 165 4.79 4.50 -12.60
C SER A 165 4.77 2.97 -12.76
N PHE A 166 4.04 2.47 -13.77
CA PHE A 166 4.06 1.05 -14.14
C PHE A 166 5.45 0.54 -14.54
N ASP A 167 6.37 1.42 -14.93
CA ASP A 167 7.76 1.06 -15.23
C ASP A 167 8.69 1.12 -14.00
N GLY A 168 8.11 1.28 -12.80
CA GLY A 168 8.85 1.36 -11.56
C GLY A 168 9.60 2.70 -11.34
N ASN A 169 9.33 3.72 -12.17
CA ASN A 169 9.94 5.05 -11.99
C ASN A 169 9.32 5.76 -10.79
N TYR A 170 10.15 6.39 -9.97
CA TYR A 170 9.72 7.19 -8.83
C TYR A 170 8.83 8.37 -9.28
N ILE A 171 7.75 8.60 -8.56
CA ILE A 171 6.87 9.76 -8.74
C ILE A 171 6.97 10.68 -7.52
N ASN A 172 6.65 10.15 -6.34
CA ASN A 172 6.66 10.89 -5.07
C ASN A 172 6.77 9.95 -3.88
N THR A 173 7.03 10.51 -2.71
CA THR A 173 6.92 9.80 -1.43
C THR A 173 5.89 10.53 -0.56
N PHE A 174 4.98 9.78 0.03
CA PHE A 174 3.98 10.32 0.95
C PHE A 174 4.62 10.58 2.30
N GLN A 175 4.31 11.74 2.88
CA GLN A 175 4.79 12.05 4.21
C GLN A 175 4.03 11.21 5.25
N LEU A 176 4.77 10.47 6.06
CA LEU A 176 4.20 9.68 7.15
C LEU A 176 4.19 10.48 8.45
N PRO A 177 3.25 10.17 9.37
CA PRO A 177 3.27 10.74 10.72
C PRO A 177 4.58 10.42 11.44
N THR A 178 5.07 11.38 12.24
CA THR A 178 6.33 11.26 12.96
C THR A 178 6.40 10.06 13.92
N GLN A 179 5.25 9.58 14.38
CA GLN A 179 5.13 8.39 15.23
C GLN A 179 5.59 7.10 14.51
N LEU A 180 5.64 7.11 13.18
CA LEU A 180 6.11 5.98 12.36
C LEU A 180 7.59 6.08 12.04
N HIS A 181 8.27 7.16 12.39
CA HIS A 181 9.70 7.32 12.14
C HIS A 181 10.52 6.42 13.05
N MET A 182 11.63 5.91 12.54
CA MET A 182 12.54 5.04 13.28
C MET A 182 13.36 5.84 14.29
N HIS A 183 13.49 5.30 15.49
CA HIS A 183 14.28 5.91 16.56
C HIS A 183 15.41 5.00 17.04
N SER A 184 16.50 5.60 17.50
CA SER A 184 17.60 4.88 18.15
C SER A 184 17.24 4.35 19.54
N TYR A 185 16.18 4.88 20.16
CA TYR A 185 15.73 4.49 21.50
C TYR A 185 15.09 3.09 21.52
N LYS A 186 14.97 2.52 22.73
CA LYS A 186 14.30 1.22 22.92
C LYS A 186 12.80 1.26 22.65
N SER A 187 12.17 2.44 22.72
CA SER A 187 10.76 2.69 22.41
C SER A 187 10.59 3.17 20.96
N GLY A 188 9.43 2.94 20.39
CA GLY A 188 9.06 3.35 19.02
C GLY A 188 9.05 2.21 18.01
N PRO A 189 8.78 2.51 16.76
CA PRO A 189 8.68 1.52 15.70
C PRO A 189 9.94 0.69 15.58
N ARG A 190 9.76 -0.58 15.29
CA ARG A 190 10.84 -1.52 14.99
C ARG A 190 10.64 -2.03 13.57
N GLN A 191 11.74 -2.40 12.93
CA GLN A 191 11.70 -3.14 11.68
C GLN A 191 10.71 -4.32 11.80
N ASN A 192 9.95 -4.63 10.77
CA ASN A 192 8.86 -5.62 10.71
C ASN A 192 7.61 -5.30 11.57
N SER A 193 7.47 -4.07 12.06
CA SER A 193 6.32 -3.67 12.88
C SER A 193 5.51 -2.53 12.28
N VAL A 194 5.92 -2.02 11.12
CA VAL A 194 5.33 -0.82 10.51
C VAL A 194 5.05 -1.10 9.05
N LEU A 195 3.85 -0.75 8.58
CA LEU A 195 3.43 -0.81 7.18
C LEU A 195 3.50 -2.21 6.50
N LYS A 196 3.14 -3.26 7.20
CA LYS A 196 2.71 -4.52 6.58
C LYS A 196 1.21 -4.39 6.29
N VAL A 197 0.85 -4.31 5.04
CA VAL A 197 -0.54 -4.18 4.59
C VAL A 197 -0.93 -5.43 3.83
#